data_4d3a68d34152be7eae990844a8cf1af9
#
_entry.id   4d3a68d34152be7eae990844a8cf1af9
#
_cell.length_a   1.000
_cell.length_b   1.000
_cell.length_c   1.000
_cell.angle_alpha   90.00
_cell.angle_beta   90.00
_cell.angle_gamma   90.00
#
_symmetry.space_group_name_H-M   'P 1'
#
loop_
_entity.id
_entity.type
_entity.pdbx_description
1 polymer ?
#
loop_
_entity_poly.entity_id
_entity_poly.type
_entity_poly.pdbx_seq_one_letter_code
_entity_poly.pdbx_strand_id
1 'polypeptide(L)'
;MSKIAISWQPGPAAGHEVNLLPPGLPHRRFDWQVAPWPSEGGMPEPIVAVLADVLAAQGPVVGHWAGAPPPHATLFPAPRRGWARRLWDRVLGRWVSDVLLGTRPATVALLIDAGWAAENQVLLALRAGRDPSPAVSLLAQWRDWREVVLPDVVRVLLLPGADGDSVLMAAADPAELEVLVDALGAAFREAGW
;
A
#
# COMPACT_ATOMS: atom_id res chain seq x y z
N MET A 1 -2.57 15.58 23.45
CA MET A 1 -2.30 14.29 22.78
C MET A 1 -3.57 13.88 22.05
N SER A 2 -3.50 13.64 20.76
CA SER A 2 -4.63 13.12 20.00
C SER A 2 -4.96 11.69 20.47
N LYS A 3 -6.24 11.40 20.64
CA LYS A 3 -6.68 10.05 20.98
C LYS A 3 -6.89 9.29 19.67
N ILE A 4 -6.16 8.18 19.49
CA ILE A 4 -6.30 7.28 18.34
C ILE A 4 -7.06 6.03 18.82
N ALA A 5 -8.00 5.57 18.04
CA ALA A 5 -8.67 4.29 18.22
C ALA A 5 -8.63 3.51 16.90
N ILE A 6 -8.26 2.24 16.98
CA ILE A 6 -8.20 1.32 15.83
C ILE A 6 -9.33 0.30 15.96
N SER A 7 -10.02 0.06 14.88
CA SER A 7 -11.04 -0.99 14.80
C SER A 7 -10.78 -1.91 13.60
N TRP A 8 -10.81 -3.21 13.85
CA TRP A 8 -10.71 -4.22 12.81
C TRP A 8 -12.09 -4.62 12.32
N GLN A 9 -12.25 -4.69 11.00
CA GLN A 9 -13.46 -5.21 10.38
C GLN A 9 -13.26 -6.72 10.13
N PRO A 10 -13.99 -7.61 10.83
CA PRO A 10 -13.96 -9.02 10.55
C PRO A 10 -14.78 -9.31 9.28
N GLY A 11 -14.18 -10.01 8.34
CA GLY A 11 -14.88 -10.44 7.13
C GLY A 11 -14.70 -9.49 5.94
N PRO A 12 -15.38 -9.78 4.83
CA PRO A 12 -15.30 -8.94 3.65
C PRO A 12 -15.78 -7.53 3.99
N ALA A 13 -14.88 -6.57 3.83
CA ALA A 13 -15.25 -5.18 3.97
C ALA A 13 -16.39 -4.92 2.98
N ALA A 14 -17.54 -4.52 3.50
CA ALA A 14 -18.63 -4.05 2.67
C ALA A 14 -18.24 -2.64 2.23
N GLY A 15 -17.93 -2.45 0.96
CA GLY A 15 -17.58 -1.13 0.50
C GLY A 15 -17.09 -1.11 -0.95
N HIS A 16 -16.93 0.09 -1.46
CA HIS A 16 -16.49 0.33 -2.82
C HIS A 16 -15.08 -0.23 -3.09
N GLU A 17 -14.20 -0.22 -2.09
CA GLU A 17 -12.80 -0.65 -2.21
C GLU A 17 -12.66 -2.15 -2.48
N VAL A 18 -13.58 -2.97 -1.97
CA VAL A 18 -13.56 -4.43 -2.23
C VAL A 18 -13.72 -4.72 -3.70
N ASN A 19 -14.47 -3.87 -4.41
CA ASN A 19 -14.64 -4.00 -5.84
C ASN A 19 -13.37 -3.66 -6.65
N LEU A 20 -12.34 -3.10 -6.00
CA LEU A 20 -11.04 -2.83 -6.62
C LEU A 20 -10.06 -4.00 -6.47
N LEU A 21 -10.39 -5.00 -5.65
CA LEU A 21 -9.54 -6.18 -5.45
C LEU A 21 -9.81 -7.26 -6.49
N PRO A 22 -8.80 -8.09 -6.80
CA PRO A 22 -9.02 -9.33 -7.51
C PRO A 22 -10.08 -10.19 -6.79
N PRO A 23 -11.06 -10.76 -7.53
CA PRO A 23 -12.11 -11.57 -6.93
C PRO A 23 -11.55 -12.76 -6.12
N GLY A 24 -12.11 -12.99 -4.95
CA GLY A 24 -11.78 -14.15 -4.13
C GLY A 24 -10.50 -14.03 -3.29
N LEU A 25 -9.80 -12.91 -3.33
CA LEU A 25 -8.67 -12.71 -2.41
C LEU A 25 -9.17 -12.54 -0.97
N PRO A 26 -8.60 -13.29 -0.02
CA PRO A 26 -8.78 -13.01 1.40
C PRO A 26 -8.34 -11.60 1.71
N HIS A 27 -9.13 -10.90 2.50
CA HIS A 27 -8.84 -9.52 2.84
C HIS A 27 -9.26 -9.17 4.26
N ARG A 28 -8.65 -8.14 4.82
CA ARG A 28 -8.93 -7.52 6.11
C ARG A 28 -8.87 -6.01 5.95
N ARG A 29 -9.65 -5.32 6.76
CA ARG A 29 -9.65 -3.86 6.85
C ARG A 29 -9.44 -3.45 8.29
N PHE A 30 -8.65 -2.41 8.51
CA PHE A 30 -8.70 -1.67 9.75
C PHE A 30 -9.04 -0.20 9.48
N ASP A 31 -9.82 0.35 10.38
CA ASP A 31 -10.22 1.75 10.39
C ASP A 31 -9.61 2.44 11.59
N TRP A 32 -9.37 3.75 11.50
CA TRP A 32 -8.94 4.54 12.63
C TRP A 32 -9.85 5.74 12.83
N GLN A 33 -9.95 6.14 14.09
CA GLN A 33 -10.57 7.39 14.50
C GLN A 33 -9.55 8.22 15.26
N VAL A 34 -9.46 9.49 14.94
CA VAL A 34 -8.55 10.44 15.59
C VAL A 34 -9.38 11.61 16.10
N ALA A 35 -9.18 11.96 17.37
CA ALA A 35 -9.82 13.12 17.96
C ALA A 35 -8.77 14.07 18.56
N PRO A 36 -8.73 15.36 18.15
CA PRO A 36 -9.51 15.95 17.05
C PRO A 36 -9.06 15.44 15.68
N TRP A 37 -9.95 15.45 14.70
CA TRP A 37 -9.65 15.05 13.34
C TRP A 37 -8.58 15.99 12.73
N PRO A 38 -7.55 15.46 12.06
CA PRO A 38 -6.56 16.31 11.42
C PRO A 38 -7.19 17.12 10.27
N SER A 39 -6.85 18.41 10.20
CA SER A 39 -7.43 19.34 9.24
C SER A 39 -7.00 19.09 7.78
N GLU A 40 -5.96 18.31 7.57
CA GLU A 40 -5.33 18.14 6.25
C GLU A 40 -5.65 16.81 5.58
N GLY A 41 -6.40 15.93 6.24
CA GLY A 41 -6.67 14.59 5.73
C GLY A 41 -5.41 13.68 5.74
N GLY A 42 -5.57 12.44 5.29
CA GLY A 42 -4.49 11.47 5.22
C GLY A 42 -4.34 10.61 6.48
N MET A 43 -3.41 9.66 6.42
CA MET A 43 -3.13 8.78 7.55
C MET A 43 -2.35 9.54 8.64
N PRO A 44 -2.78 9.46 9.91
CA PRO A 44 -2.04 10.09 11.01
C PRO A 44 -0.59 9.57 11.11
N GLU A 45 0.37 10.49 11.27
CA GLU A 45 1.80 10.15 11.34
C GLU A 45 2.13 8.99 12.31
N PRO A 46 1.53 8.88 13.52
CA PRO A 46 1.79 7.74 14.39
C PRO A 46 1.33 6.40 13.80
N ILE A 47 0.22 6.38 13.06
CA ILE A 47 -0.25 5.15 12.38
C ILE A 47 0.67 4.80 11.22
N VAL A 48 1.12 5.80 10.44
CA VAL A 48 2.11 5.62 9.38
C VAL A 48 3.38 4.99 9.94
N ALA A 49 3.89 5.49 11.07
CA ALA A 49 5.09 4.97 11.71
C ALA A 49 4.95 3.50 12.11
N VAL A 50 3.87 3.13 12.80
CA VAL A 50 3.61 1.74 13.21
C VAL A 50 3.46 0.83 12.00
N LEU A 51 2.69 1.25 10.99
CA LEU A 51 2.50 0.46 9.77
C LEU A 51 3.81 0.27 9.01
N ALA A 52 4.63 1.32 8.92
CA ALA A 52 5.94 1.28 8.26
C ALA A 52 6.92 0.35 8.97
N ASP A 53 6.97 0.38 10.31
CA ASP A 53 7.83 -0.49 11.11
C ASP A 53 7.45 -1.96 10.92
N VAL A 54 6.16 -2.27 11.02
CA VAL A 54 5.65 -3.65 10.86
C VAL A 54 5.89 -4.17 9.44
N LEU A 55 5.61 -3.37 8.42
CA LEU A 55 5.83 -3.78 7.03
C LEU A 55 7.30 -3.99 6.72
N ALA A 56 8.17 -3.04 7.11
CA ALA A 56 9.62 -3.13 6.87
C ALA A 56 10.26 -4.32 7.59
N ALA A 57 9.77 -4.69 8.78
CA ALA A 57 10.23 -5.87 9.51
C ALA A 57 9.87 -7.19 8.80
N GLN A 58 8.83 -7.19 7.99
CA GLN A 58 8.36 -8.38 7.29
C GLN A 58 8.93 -8.55 5.87
N GLY A 59 9.45 -7.49 5.27
CA GLY A 59 10.05 -7.55 3.94
C GLY A 59 10.05 -6.21 3.21
N PRO A 60 10.55 -6.20 1.96
CA PRO A 60 10.51 -5.00 1.14
C PRO A 60 9.08 -4.57 0.79
N VAL A 61 8.90 -3.27 0.59
CA VAL A 61 7.64 -2.69 0.11
C VAL A 61 7.90 -1.93 -1.18
N VAL A 62 7.05 -2.09 -2.16
CA VAL A 62 7.08 -1.31 -3.40
C VAL A 62 5.80 -0.50 -3.56
N GLY A 63 5.95 0.69 -4.12
CA GLY A 63 4.85 1.60 -4.40
C GLY A 63 5.19 2.57 -5.52
N HIS A 64 4.20 3.27 -6.02
CA HIS A 64 4.41 4.35 -6.98
C HIS A 64 5.21 5.48 -6.36
N TRP A 65 6.03 6.15 -7.17
CA TRP A 65 6.85 7.24 -6.71
C TRP A 65 6.93 8.38 -7.72
N ALA A 66 6.93 9.59 -7.21
CA ALA A 66 7.15 10.79 -8.00
C ALA A 66 8.25 11.64 -7.35
N GLY A 67 9.30 11.95 -8.09
CA GLY A 67 10.39 12.80 -7.63
C GLY A 67 11.70 12.06 -7.39
N ALA A 68 12.63 12.72 -6.72
CA ALA A 68 13.93 12.14 -6.39
C ALA A 68 13.78 11.02 -5.33
N PRO A 69 14.46 9.88 -5.50
CA PRO A 69 14.38 8.82 -4.51
C PRO A 69 15.04 9.23 -3.19
N PRO A 70 14.46 8.85 -2.06
CA PRO A 70 15.11 9.07 -0.77
C PRO A 70 16.39 8.23 -0.63
N PRO A 71 17.30 8.60 0.29
CA PRO A 71 18.50 7.81 0.55
C PRO A 71 18.16 6.36 0.89
N HIS A 72 18.97 5.43 0.37
CA HIS A 72 18.84 3.97 0.61
C HIS A 72 17.58 3.31 0.03
N ALA A 73 16.84 3.98 -0.84
CA ALA A 73 15.77 3.38 -1.61
C ALA A 73 16.26 3.00 -3.02
N THR A 74 15.64 2.00 -3.62
CA THR A 74 15.89 1.62 -5.01
C THR A 74 14.77 2.14 -5.89
N LEU A 75 15.11 3.01 -6.84
CA LEU A 75 14.17 3.51 -7.82
C LEU A 75 14.21 2.68 -9.09
N PHE A 76 13.07 2.20 -9.51
CA PHE A 76 12.84 1.56 -10.80
C PHE A 76 12.15 2.58 -11.71
N PRO A 77 12.88 3.17 -12.66
CA PRO A 77 12.30 4.21 -13.51
C PRO A 77 11.22 3.62 -14.43
N ALA A 78 10.18 4.38 -14.64
CA ALA A 78 9.14 4.03 -15.59
C ALA A 78 9.71 3.75 -16.97
N PRO A 79 9.18 2.78 -17.72
CA PRO A 79 9.63 2.52 -19.09
C PRO A 79 9.58 3.79 -19.94
N ARG A 80 10.71 4.17 -20.52
CA ARG A 80 10.80 5.33 -21.40
C ARG A 80 9.94 5.09 -22.63
N ARG A 81 8.81 5.77 -22.70
CA ARG A 81 7.89 5.70 -23.85
C ARG A 81 8.06 6.94 -24.72
N GLY A 82 7.99 6.77 -26.04
CA GLY A 82 7.97 7.88 -26.98
C GLY A 82 6.81 8.85 -26.67
N TRP A 83 6.94 10.12 -27.10
CA TRP A 83 5.97 11.18 -26.79
C TRP A 83 4.54 10.85 -27.24
N ALA A 84 4.37 10.22 -28.41
CA ALA A 84 3.07 9.82 -28.92
C ALA A 84 2.39 8.78 -28.00
N ARG A 85 3.16 7.80 -27.49
CA ARG A 85 2.64 6.80 -26.56
C ARG A 85 2.25 7.44 -25.22
N ARG A 86 3.03 8.40 -24.71
CA ARG A 86 2.69 9.14 -23.49
C ARG A 86 1.40 9.94 -23.64
N LEU A 87 1.18 10.54 -24.82
CA LEU A 87 -0.06 11.27 -25.12
C LEU A 87 -1.26 10.32 -25.11
N TRP A 88 -1.14 9.17 -25.78
CA TRP A 88 -2.18 8.14 -25.80
C TRP A 88 -2.47 7.57 -24.42
N ASP A 89 -1.44 7.27 -23.63
CA ASP A 89 -1.61 6.77 -22.26
C ASP A 89 -2.37 7.80 -21.40
N ARG A 90 -2.08 9.10 -21.57
CA ARG A 90 -2.80 10.19 -20.88
C ARG A 90 -4.27 10.27 -21.32
N VAL A 91 -4.55 10.19 -22.62
CA VAL A 91 -5.92 10.23 -23.16
C VAL A 91 -6.73 9.03 -22.67
N LEU A 92 -6.11 7.87 -22.54
CA LEU A 92 -6.74 6.63 -22.08
C LEU A 92 -6.73 6.49 -20.54
N GLY A 93 -6.32 7.51 -19.79
CA GLY A 93 -6.22 7.44 -18.33
C GLY A 93 -5.19 6.42 -17.82
N ARG A 94 -4.24 6.02 -18.66
CA ARG A 94 -3.18 5.08 -18.28
C ARG A 94 -2.00 5.81 -17.70
N TRP A 95 -1.69 5.50 -16.47
CA TRP A 95 -0.55 6.08 -15.77
C TRP A 95 0.66 5.15 -15.85
N VAL A 96 1.81 5.73 -16.10
CA VAL A 96 3.11 5.06 -16.01
C VAL A 96 3.92 5.88 -15.03
N SER A 97 4.31 5.28 -13.93
CA SER A 97 5.06 5.93 -12.87
C SER A 97 6.33 5.17 -12.55
N ASP A 98 7.26 5.87 -11.97
CA ASP A 98 8.39 5.24 -11.31
C ASP A 98 7.88 4.40 -10.14
N VAL A 99 8.62 3.35 -9.81
CA VAL A 99 8.34 2.48 -8.67
C VAL A 99 9.51 2.56 -7.71
N LEU A 100 9.22 2.81 -6.45
CA LEU A 100 10.21 2.85 -5.38
C LEU A 100 10.11 1.56 -4.56
N LEU A 101 11.28 0.98 -4.23
CA LEU A 101 11.39 -0.12 -3.29
C LEU A 101 12.02 0.40 -1.99
N GLY A 102 11.29 0.26 -0.90
CA GLY A 102 11.72 0.57 0.46
C GLY A 102 11.94 -0.70 1.27
N THR A 103 13.07 -0.73 1.99
CA THR A 103 13.42 -1.81 2.92
C THR A 103 13.57 -1.31 4.35
N ARG A 104 13.52 0.00 4.56
CA ARG A 104 13.66 0.64 5.87
C ARG A 104 12.36 1.33 6.26
N PRO A 105 12.00 1.37 7.55
CA PRO A 105 10.77 2.01 8.01
C PRO A 105 10.58 3.43 7.47
N ALA A 106 11.63 4.27 7.52
CA ALA A 106 11.55 5.64 7.01
C ALA A 106 11.17 5.71 5.52
N THR A 107 11.67 4.79 4.67
CA THR A 107 11.31 4.75 3.25
C THR A 107 9.90 4.20 3.05
N VAL A 108 9.51 3.21 3.85
CA VAL A 108 8.16 2.65 3.81
C VAL A 108 7.13 3.68 4.26
N ALA A 109 7.43 4.49 5.28
CA ALA A 109 6.58 5.59 5.70
C ALA A 109 6.34 6.60 4.57
N LEU A 110 7.39 6.98 3.84
CA LEU A 110 7.25 7.86 2.67
C LEU A 110 6.38 7.24 1.56
N LEU A 111 6.47 5.93 1.34
CA LEU A 111 5.61 5.23 0.39
C LEU A 111 4.15 5.22 0.83
N ILE A 112 3.89 5.05 2.13
CA ILE A 112 2.56 5.11 2.71
C ILE A 112 1.98 6.51 2.52
N ASP A 113 2.71 7.56 2.91
CA ASP A 113 2.27 8.94 2.75
C ASP A 113 1.97 9.28 1.29
N ALA A 114 2.87 8.90 0.36
CA ALA A 114 2.65 9.11 -1.05
C ALA A 114 1.43 8.33 -1.57
N GLY A 115 1.21 7.12 -1.08
CA GLY A 115 0.07 6.27 -1.43
C GLY A 115 -1.27 6.84 -0.97
N TRP A 116 -1.29 7.43 0.22
CA TRP A 116 -2.50 8.06 0.76
C TRP A 116 -2.77 9.47 0.23
N ALA A 117 -1.74 10.19 -0.20
CA ALA A 117 -1.89 11.51 -0.81
C ALA A 117 -2.46 11.46 -2.24
N ALA A 118 -2.31 10.34 -2.92
CA ALA A 118 -2.81 10.13 -4.28
C ALA A 118 -3.86 9.00 -4.26
N GLU A 119 -5.11 9.35 -4.45
CA GLU A 119 -6.20 8.38 -4.56
C GLU A 119 -5.83 7.23 -5.52
N ASN A 120 -6.06 5.98 -5.09
CA ASN A 120 -5.82 4.75 -5.85
C ASN A 120 -4.36 4.27 -5.96
N GLN A 121 -3.45 4.70 -5.14
CA GLN A 121 -2.12 4.10 -5.11
C GLN A 121 -2.11 2.81 -4.26
N VAL A 122 -1.56 1.78 -4.86
CA VAL A 122 -1.41 0.46 -4.24
C VAL A 122 0.01 0.31 -3.74
N LEU A 123 0.17 -0.23 -2.53
CA LEU A 123 1.44 -0.71 -2.02
C LEU A 123 1.47 -2.24 -2.06
N LEU A 124 2.61 -2.80 -2.42
CA LEU A 124 2.83 -4.24 -2.40
C LEU A 124 3.93 -4.56 -1.38
N ALA A 125 3.57 -5.27 -0.33
CA ALA A 125 4.54 -5.88 0.59
C ALA A 125 5.05 -7.18 -0.03
N LEU A 126 6.37 -7.35 -0.08
CA LEU A 126 7.02 -8.45 -0.78
C LEU A 126 7.61 -9.48 0.19
N ARG A 127 7.76 -10.70 -0.29
CA ARG A 127 8.51 -11.74 0.41
C ARG A 127 10.01 -11.41 0.41
N ALA A 128 10.63 -11.44 1.59
CA ALA A 128 12.05 -11.18 1.73
C ALA A 128 12.89 -12.17 0.89
N GLY A 129 13.97 -11.67 0.29
CA GLY A 129 14.91 -12.48 -0.50
C GLY A 129 14.41 -12.93 -1.86
N ARG A 130 13.25 -12.47 -2.31
CA ARG A 130 12.71 -12.72 -3.66
C ARG A 130 13.03 -11.55 -4.60
N ASP A 131 13.11 -11.84 -5.89
CA ASP A 131 13.28 -10.81 -6.92
C ASP A 131 12.04 -9.90 -6.98
N PRO A 132 12.16 -8.58 -6.76
CA PRO A 132 11.04 -7.65 -6.80
C PRO A 132 10.52 -7.35 -8.21
N SER A 133 11.26 -7.71 -9.27
CA SER A 133 10.96 -7.32 -10.66
C SER A 133 9.54 -7.63 -11.13
N PRO A 134 8.91 -8.77 -10.77
CA PRO A 134 7.51 -9.02 -11.15
C PRO A 134 6.54 -8.03 -10.51
N ALA A 135 6.73 -7.67 -9.23
CA ALA A 135 5.89 -6.70 -8.53
C ALA A 135 6.11 -5.29 -9.06
N VAL A 136 7.36 -4.91 -9.33
CA VAL A 136 7.72 -3.63 -9.97
C VAL A 136 7.05 -3.52 -11.35
N SER A 137 7.11 -4.56 -12.16
CA SER A 137 6.49 -4.59 -13.48
C SER A 137 4.97 -4.49 -13.41
N LEU A 138 4.37 -5.04 -12.36
CA LEU A 138 2.94 -4.95 -12.10
C LEU A 138 2.53 -3.51 -11.79
N LEU A 139 3.27 -2.81 -10.92
CA LEU A 139 3.00 -1.43 -10.55
C LEU A 139 3.36 -0.41 -11.64
N ALA A 140 4.41 -0.65 -12.41
CA ALA A 140 4.91 0.31 -13.41
C ALA A 140 3.92 0.64 -14.52
N GLN A 141 2.78 -0.05 -14.59
CA GLN A 141 1.73 0.17 -15.57
C GLN A 141 0.38 0.21 -14.86
N TRP A 142 -0.48 1.16 -15.26
CA TRP A 142 -1.87 1.15 -14.80
C TRP A 142 -2.56 -0.16 -15.18
N ARG A 143 -3.29 -0.72 -14.23
CA ARG A 143 -4.06 -1.96 -14.42
C ARG A 143 -5.39 -1.86 -13.68
N ASP A 144 -6.37 -2.56 -14.17
CA ASP A 144 -7.55 -2.90 -13.38
C ASP A 144 -7.17 -4.02 -12.39
N TRP A 145 -7.15 -3.69 -11.10
CA TRP A 145 -6.74 -4.63 -10.06
C TRP A 145 -7.65 -5.86 -9.97
N ARG A 146 -8.89 -5.75 -10.44
CA ARG A 146 -9.82 -6.90 -10.52
C ARG A 146 -9.36 -8.01 -11.45
N GLU A 147 -8.54 -7.66 -12.44
CA GLU A 147 -8.01 -8.59 -13.43
C GLU A 147 -6.58 -9.05 -13.13
N VAL A 148 -6.03 -8.59 -12.00
CA VAL A 148 -4.63 -8.84 -11.65
C VAL A 148 -4.50 -10.19 -10.95
N VAL A 149 -3.56 -11.00 -11.42
CA VAL A 149 -3.01 -12.13 -10.68
C VAL A 149 -1.77 -11.64 -9.96
N LEU A 150 -1.78 -11.72 -8.63
CA LEU A 150 -0.64 -11.29 -7.83
C LEU A 150 0.57 -12.22 -8.08
N PRO A 151 1.75 -11.67 -8.45
CA PRO A 151 2.97 -12.45 -8.54
C PRO A 151 3.32 -13.12 -7.21
N ASP A 152 3.93 -14.30 -7.26
CA ASP A 152 4.32 -15.06 -6.06
C ASP A 152 5.23 -14.29 -5.09
N VAL A 153 5.98 -13.30 -5.58
CA VAL A 153 6.78 -12.39 -4.75
C VAL A 153 5.92 -11.47 -3.88
N VAL A 154 4.68 -11.20 -4.27
CA VAL A 154 3.76 -10.34 -3.50
C VAL A 154 3.16 -11.14 -2.37
N ARG A 155 3.39 -10.66 -1.17
CA ARG A 155 2.86 -11.21 0.06
C ARG A 155 1.49 -10.63 0.38
N VAL A 156 1.42 -9.30 0.46
CA VAL A 156 0.21 -8.55 0.77
C VAL A 156 0.12 -7.33 -0.12
N LEU A 157 -1.08 -7.06 -0.59
CA LEU A 157 -1.47 -5.84 -1.28
C LEU A 157 -2.18 -4.93 -0.28
N LEU A 158 -1.81 -3.66 -0.24
CA LEU A 158 -2.42 -2.64 0.61
C LEU A 158 -3.05 -1.56 -0.26
N LEU A 159 -4.28 -1.20 0.08
CA LEU A 159 -5.03 -0.12 -0.55
C LEU A 159 -5.48 0.89 0.50
N PRO A 160 -5.36 2.20 0.24
CA PRO A 160 -6.04 3.20 1.05
C PRO A 160 -7.55 3.04 0.93
N GLY A 161 -8.26 3.23 2.03
CA GLY A 161 -9.72 3.31 2.00
C GLY A 161 -10.21 4.60 1.33
N ALA A 162 -11.40 4.55 0.75
CA ALA A 162 -11.98 5.67 0.00
C ALA A 162 -12.13 6.95 0.82
N ASP A 163 -12.36 6.82 2.12
CA ASP A 163 -12.53 7.95 3.05
C ASP A 163 -11.22 8.41 3.69
N GLY A 164 -10.09 7.77 3.34
CA GLY A 164 -8.77 8.11 3.87
C GLY A 164 -8.55 7.74 5.34
N ASP A 165 -9.49 7.03 5.96
CA ASP A 165 -9.50 6.65 7.38
C ASP A 165 -9.35 5.14 7.59
N SER A 166 -8.97 4.40 6.57
CA SER A 166 -8.85 2.95 6.61
C SER A 166 -7.76 2.41 5.69
N VAL A 167 -7.33 1.18 5.97
CA VAL A 167 -6.45 0.38 5.12
C VAL A 167 -7.13 -0.94 4.82
N LEU A 168 -7.25 -1.25 3.55
CA LEU A 168 -7.64 -2.57 3.06
C LEU A 168 -6.39 -3.37 2.70
N MET A 169 -6.26 -4.55 3.24
CA MET A 169 -5.16 -5.48 2.98
C MET A 169 -5.71 -6.76 2.36
N ALA A 170 -5.05 -7.27 1.33
CA ALA A 170 -5.40 -8.51 0.68
C ALA A 170 -4.16 -9.34 0.35
N ALA A 171 -4.28 -10.65 0.38
CA ALA A 171 -3.20 -11.58 0.06
C ALA A 171 -3.73 -12.79 -0.72
N ALA A 172 -2.86 -13.43 -1.50
CA ALA A 172 -3.20 -14.70 -2.14
C ALA A 172 -3.24 -15.85 -1.11
N ASP A 173 -2.39 -15.79 -0.09
CA ASP A 173 -2.34 -16.75 1.02
C ASP A 173 -3.00 -16.15 2.27
N PRO A 174 -4.12 -16.73 2.77
CA PRO A 174 -4.78 -16.27 3.98
C PRO A 174 -3.84 -16.28 5.21
N ALA A 175 -2.94 -17.24 5.30
CA ALA A 175 -2.03 -17.35 6.46
C ALA A 175 -1.06 -16.17 6.53
N GLU A 176 -0.56 -15.69 5.39
CA GLU A 176 0.30 -14.50 5.34
C GLU A 176 -0.45 -13.22 5.69
N LEU A 177 -1.72 -13.13 5.31
CA LEU A 177 -2.57 -12.01 5.70
C LEU A 177 -2.76 -11.98 7.23
N GLU A 178 -3.11 -13.10 7.84
CA GLU A 178 -3.31 -13.19 9.29
C GLU A 178 -2.02 -12.89 10.07
N VAL A 179 -0.85 -13.32 9.59
CA VAL A 179 0.45 -12.97 10.19
C VAL A 179 0.66 -11.46 10.20
N LEU A 180 0.31 -10.75 9.13
CA LEU A 180 0.40 -9.29 9.10
C LEU A 180 -0.63 -8.63 10.03
N VAL A 181 -1.87 -9.12 10.02
CA VAL A 181 -2.94 -8.63 10.91
C VAL A 181 -2.56 -8.77 12.38
N ASP A 182 -2.03 -9.92 12.77
CA ASP A 182 -1.58 -10.18 14.15
C ASP A 182 -0.43 -9.26 14.54
N ALA A 183 0.55 -9.07 13.65
CA ALA A 183 1.68 -8.18 13.90
C ALA A 183 1.24 -6.72 14.06
N LEU A 184 0.36 -6.23 13.21
CA LEU A 184 -0.23 -4.89 13.31
C LEU A 184 -1.07 -4.75 14.59
N GLY A 185 -1.91 -5.74 14.89
CA GLY A 185 -2.73 -5.72 16.10
C GLY A 185 -1.88 -5.71 17.38
N ALA A 186 -0.74 -6.40 17.40
CA ALA A 186 0.22 -6.34 18.51
C ALA A 186 0.85 -4.95 18.62
N ALA A 187 1.34 -4.40 17.50
CA ALA A 187 1.97 -3.08 17.46
C ALA A 187 1.01 -1.95 17.85
N PHE A 188 -0.25 -2.00 17.41
CA PHE A 188 -1.27 -1.02 17.82
C PHE A 188 -1.59 -1.09 19.32
N ARG A 189 -1.67 -2.30 19.89
CA ARG A 189 -1.86 -2.45 21.36
C ARG A 189 -0.65 -1.92 22.15
N GLU A 190 0.58 -2.14 21.66
CA GLU A 190 1.79 -1.59 22.25
C GLU A 190 1.83 -0.06 22.20
N ALA A 191 1.31 0.52 21.12
CA ALA A 191 1.13 1.97 20.99
C ALA A 191 -0.02 2.54 21.85
N GLY A 192 -0.84 1.68 22.47
CA GLY A 192 -1.95 2.09 23.34
C GLY A 192 -3.25 2.39 22.60
N TRP A 193 -3.47 1.77 21.45
CA TRP A 193 -4.63 1.97 20.59
C TRP A 193 -5.53 0.73 20.51
#